data_59c255b1bf224f59332673b5cc6a4a71
#
_entry.id   59c255b1bf224f59332673b5cc6a4a71
#
_cell.length_a   1.000
_cell.length_b   1.000
_cell.length_c   1.000
_cell.angle_alpha   90.00
_cell.angle_beta   90.00
_cell.angle_gamma   90.00
#
_symmetry.space_group_name_H-M   'P 1'
#
loop_
_entity.id
_entity.type
_entity.pdbx_description
1 polymer ?
#
loop_
_entity_poly.entity_id
_entity_poly.type
_entity_poly.pdbx_seq_one_letter_code
_entity_poly.pdbx_strand_id
1 'polypeptide(L)'
;MTRSLAVRQDVTLTPDPRRVIIKLFVPGEDAAVVRTRARALIDRVARLGDEETGRLLRDTFDRFGARHRDLAGTFHHHYDLVRHRAARARDLSPTSRLLVGAYFSHEYAVEAAALCNPSMVAHPDQTELGTGQLRVAVSLRQVGEGHVSSIGFATAVIGPGRQLTVADRSGPLAVGQRVGVRHRRDLLVAGLAEEDCDNEVAATVLDALPELYDEATFERVLANLPPDLLSRSTGLGTLEQLRRTNAGSYATAFPTDTALHQRVLWPATPAESNGMEDARFVRFVDDSGPVYRATYTAYDGRSIATRALVSSDLRRFEMTPMRGPGARNKGIALFPRTVGGRHLALCRADGETIGLTTLDSDNRWQAPAPLHAPGESWELIQVGNCGSPIETDAGWLVLTHGVGPMRRYAIGALLLDLHRPERVVAHLPGVLLAPDENDRDGYVPNVVYSCGALVHDGELWVPYGASDARVGFATVSVPALLSAMVQAPSPATATDERGGAG
;
A
#
# COMPACT_ATOMS: atom_id res chain seq x y z
N MET A 1 -11.13 37.52 9.57
CA MET A 1 -10.47 36.36 8.91
C MET A 1 -9.92 35.46 9.99
N THR A 2 -10.52 34.35 10.26
CA THR A 2 -10.01 33.32 11.21
C THR A 2 -8.68 32.81 10.66
N ARG A 3 -7.62 32.90 11.43
CA ARG A 3 -6.29 32.44 11.05
C ARG A 3 -6.37 30.92 10.81
N SER A 4 -5.93 30.43 9.65
CA SER A 4 -5.90 28.99 9.36
C SER A 4 -5.08 28.27 10.43
N LEU A 5 -5.60 27.17 10.98
CA LEU A 5 -4.87 26.33 11.93
C LEU A 5 -3.72 25.60 11.24
N ALA A 6 -3.93 25.16 10.01
CA ALA A 6 -2.91 24.49 9.21
C ALA A 6 -2.02 25.52 8.50
N VAL A 7 -0.71 25.33 8.60
CA VAL A 7 0.33 26.12 7.92
C VAL A 7 1.00 25.22 6.88
N ARG A 8 0.82 25.56 5.60
CA ARG A 8 1.49 24.86 4.49
C ARG A 8 2.98 25.13 4.50
N GLN A 9 3.75 24.13 4.13
CA GLN A 9 5.20 24.23 3.96
C GLN A 9 5.54 24.47 2.49
N ASP A 10 6.64 25.17 2.22
CA ASP A 10 7.10 25.48 0.86
C ASP A 10 7.75 24.26 0.15
N VAL A 11 7.73 23.10 0.81
CA VAL A 11 8.32 21.86 0.28
C VAL A 11 7.25 21.05 -0.45
N THR A 12 7.58 20.64 -1.67
CA THR A 12 6.68 19.83 -2.52
C THR A 12 7.46 18.69 -3.16
N LEU A 13 6.87 17.48 -3.18
CA LEU A 13 7.34 16.36 -3.98
C LEU A 13 6.49 16.26 -5.25
N THR A 14 7.15 16.29 -6.39
CA THR A 14 6.52 16.10 -7.71
C THR A 14 6.87 14.75 -8.30
N PRO A 15 6.02 14.20 -9.19
CA PRO A 15 6.36 13.02 -9.96
C PRO A 15 7.65 13.24 -10.76
N ASP A 16 8.48 12.21 -10.84
CA ASP A 16 9.69 12.22 -11.64
C ASP A 16 9.66 11.06 -12.65
N PRO A 17 9.42 11.34 -13.95
CA PRO A 17 9.36 10.31 -14.98
C PRO A 17 10.71 9.60 -15.23
N ARG A 18 11.82 10.12 -14.67
CA ARG A 18 13.12 9.44 -14.70
C ARG A 18 13.21 8.28 -13.72
N ARG A 19 12.26 8.16 -12.79
CA ARG A 19 12.17 7.05 -11.84
C ARG A 19 11.55 5.84 -12.55
N VAL A 20 12.42 4.98 -13.06
CA VAL A 20 12.08 3.85 -13.91
C VAL A 20 12.50 2.52 -13.29
N ILE A 21 11.71 1.50 -13.56
CA ILE A 21 12.05 0.09 -13.34
C ILE A 21 12.10 -0.64 -14.68
N ILE A 22 12.72 -1.82 -14.73
CA ILE A 22 12.69 -2.65 -15.92
C ILE A 22 11.57 -3.69 -15.78
N LYS A 23 10.75 -3.79 -16.82
CA LYS A 23 9.69 -4.80 -16.92
C LYS A 23 9.92 -5.72 -18.10
N LEU A 24 9.39 -6.94 -18.01
CA LEU A 24 9.33 -7.86 -19.15
C LEU A 24 8.39 -7.26 -20.21
N PHE A 25 8.88 -7.22 -21.44
CA PHE A 25 8.10 -6.84 -22.63
C PHE A 25 8.01 -8.04 -23.58
N VAL A 26 6.80 -8.48 -23.88
CA VAL A 26 6.57 -9.55 -24.85
C VAL A 26 5.72 -8.98 -25.98
N PRO A 27 6.25 -8.90 -27.22
CA PRO A 27 5.55 -8.23 -28.32
C PRO A 27 4.33 -9.03 -28.79
N GLY A 28 3.16 -8.39 -28.89
CA GLY A 28 1.89 -8.97 -29.37
C GLY A 28 0.77 -8.78 -28.34
N GLU A 29 -0.48 -8.82 -28.79
CA GLU A 29 -1.67 -8.64 -27.95
C GLU A 29 -2.36 -9.94 -27.59
N ASP A 30 -2.38 -10.90 -28.49
CA ASP A 30 -2.93 -12.24 -28.25
C ASP A 30 -1.86 -13.35 -28.20
N ALA A 31 -2.20 -14.49 -27.60
CA ALA A 31 -1.27 -15.58 -27.37
C ALA A 31 -0.66 -16.17 -28.66
N ALA A 32 -1.35 -16.14 -29.80
CA ALA A 32 -0.85 -16.68 -31.06
C ALA A 32 0.15 -15.70 -31.69
N VAL A 33 -0.17 -14.41 -31.73
CA VAL A 33 0.72 -13.32 -32.21
C VAL A 33 1.95 -13.24 -31.32
N VAL A 34 1.81 -13.29 -30.00
CA VAL A 34 2.92 -13.31 -29.03
C VAL A 34 3.89 -14.46 -29.32
N ARG A 35 3.40 -15.70 -29.49
CA ARG A 35 4.27 -16.84 -29.81
C ARG A 35 5.05 -16.64 -31.11
N THR A 36 4.39 -16.18 -32.16
CA THR A 36 4.99 -16.00 -33.48
C THR A 36 6.04 -14.88 -33.46
N ARG A 37 5.71 -13.72 -32.87
CA ARG A 37 6.61 -12.55 -32.83
C ARG A 37 7.78 -12.78 -31.89
N ALA A 38 7.58 -13.36 -30.72
CA ALA A 38 8.65 -13.68 -29.80
C ALA A 38 9.67 -14.66 -30.41
N ARG A 39 9.17 -15.74 -31.07
CA ARG A 39 10.04 -16.68 -31.80
C ARG A 39 10.82 -15.98 -32.91
N ALA A 40 10.15 -15.17 -33.74
CA ALA A 40 10.80 -14.46 -34.83
C ALA A 40 11.88 -13.49 -34.34
N LEU A 41 11.66 -12.84 -33.17
CA LEU A 41 12.65 -11.96 -32.57
C LEU A 41 13.90 -12.74 -32.11
N ILE A 42 13.72 -13.85 -31.40
CA ILE A 42 14.83 -14.72 -30.96
C ILE A 42 15.60 -15.24 -32.18
N ASP A 43 14.89 -15.71 -33.22
CA ASP A 43 15.50 -16.20 -34.47
C ASP A 43 16.28 -15.10 -35.23
N ARG A 44 15.85 -13.82 -35.15
CA ARG A 44 16.61 -12.68 -35.71
C ARG A 44 17.89 -12.42 -34.95
N VAL A 45 17.82 -12.38 -33.60
CA VAL A 45 19.04 -12.22 -32.76
C VAL A 45 20.01 -13.38 -32.98
N ALA A 46 19.52 -14.62 -33.10
CA ALA A 46 20.35 -15.80 -33.36
C ALA A 46 21.10 -15.77 -34.72
N ARG A 47 20.68 -14.93 -35.66
CA ARG A 47 21.34 -14.74 -36.95
C ARG A 47 22.35 -13.59 -36.96
N LEU A 48 22.42 -12.79 -35.91
CA LEU A 48 23.44 -11.77 -35.78
C LEU A 48 24.81 -12.40 -35.56
N GLY A 49 25.85 -11.84 -36.18
CA GLY A 49 27.22 -12.22 -35.87
C GLY A 49 27.66 -11.72 -34.49
N ASP A 50 28.71 -12.33 -33.93
CA ASP A 50 29.21 -12.00 -32.59
C ASP A 50 29.61 -10.53 -32.44
N GLU A 51 30.21 -9.93 -33.49
CA GLU A 51 30.62 -8.54 -33.50
C GLU A 51 29.42 -7.58 -33.37
N GLU A 52 28.38 -7.79 -34.17
CA GLU A 52 27.18 -6.98 -34.16
C GLU A 52 26.40 -7.18 -32.87
N THR A 53 26.28 -8.42 -32.36
CA THR A 53 25.67 -8.72 -31.06
C THR A 53 26.37 -7.98 -29.93
N GLY A 54 27.71 -8.03 -29.93
CA GLY A 54 28.53 -7.31 -28.93
C GLY A 54 28.39 -5.79 -29.03
N ARG A 55 28.31 -5.25 -30.25
CA ARG A 55 28.12 -3.80 -30.47
C ARG A 55 26.77 -3.33 -29.93
N LEU A 56 25.68 -4.03 -30.27
CA LEU A 56 24.32 -3.70 -29.83
C LEU A 56 24.19 -3.79 -28.31
N LEU A 57 24.80 -4.79 -27.72
CA LEU A 57 24.75 -4.97 -26.27
C LEU A 57 25.52 -3.86 -25.55
N ARG A 58 26.72 -3.47 -26.03
CA ARG A 58 27.48 -2.34 -25.47
C ARG A 58 26.68 -1.04 -25.58
N ASP A 59 26.13 -0.70 -26.75
CA ASP A 59 25.27 0.49 -26.92
C ASP A 59 24.11 0.51 -25.94
N THR A 60 23.48 -0.66 -25.69
CA THR A 60 22.40 -0.80 -24.70
C THR A 60 22.91 -0.55 -23.26
N PHE A 61 24.05 -1.11 -22.87
CA PHE A 61 24.60 -0.86 -21.53
C PHE A 61 25.05 0.60 -21.35
N ASP A 62 25.64 1.21 -22.37
CA ASP A 62 26.07 2.62 -22.32
C ASP A 62 24.88 3.57 -22.13
N ARG A 63 23.75 3.26 -22.75
CA ARG A 63 22.53 4.11 -22.67
C ARG A 63 21.74 3.91 -21.38
N PHE A 64 21.62 2.67 -20.88
CA PHE A 64 20.70 2.33 -19.82
C PHE A 64 21.38 1.92 -18.52
N GLY A 65 22.65 1.55 -18.53
CA GLY A 65 23.33 0.96 -17.38
C GLY A 65 23.35 1.84 -16.14
N ALA A 66 23.52 3.15 -16.29
CA ALA A 66 23.57 4.08 -15.16
C ALA A 66 22.20 4.28 -14.46
N ARG A 67 21.11 3.92 -15.12
CA ARG A 67 19.74 4.09 -14.59
C ARG A 67 19.23 2.89 -13.80
N HIS A 68 19.93 1.75 -13.87
CA HIS A 68 19.47 0.48 -13.29
C HIS A 68 20.59 -0.16 -12.46
N ARG A 69 20.20 -0.84 -11.38
CA ARG A 69 21.15 -1.46 -10.45
C ARG A 69 21.87 -2.68 -11.03
N ASP A 70 21.10 -3.54 -11.72
CA ASP A 70 21.59 -4.79 -12.31
C ASP A 70 20.89 -5.04 -13.65
N LEU A 71 21.39 -4.35 -14.67
CA LEU A 71 20.86 -4.47 -16.03
C LEU A 71 21.15 -5.86 -16.61
N ALA A 72 22.35 -6.39 -16.38
CA ALA A 72 22.78 -7.69 -16.89
C ALA A 72 21.95 -8.85 -16.28
N GLY A 73 21.81 -8.85 -14.96
CA GLY A 73 20.98 -9.85 -14.26
C GLY A 73 19.51 -9.79 -14.69
N THR A 74 18.97 -8.58 -14.90
CA THR A 74 17.61 -8.40 -15.40
C THR A 74 17.46 -8.96 -16.82
N PHE A 75 18.38 -8.69 -17.74
CA PHE A 75 18.35 -9.24 -19.09
C PHE A 75 18.47 -10.76 -19.08
N HIS A 76 19.32 -11.32 -18.21
CA HIS A 76 19.43 -12.76 -18.07
C HIS A 76 18.14 -13.40 -17.57
N HIS A 77 17.51 -12.80 -16.55
CA HIS A 77 16.22 -13.23 -16.03
C HIS A 77 15.12 -13.17 -17.12
N HIS A 78 15.03 -12.08 -17.87
CA HIS A 78 14.05 -11.95 -18.95
C HIS A 78 14.29 -12.96 -20.09
N TYR A 79 15.55 -13.24 -20.43
CA TYR A 79 15.89 -14.33 -21.35
C TYR A 79 15.35 -15.68 -20.84
N ASP A 80 15.55 -16.01 -19.57
CA ASP A 80 15.06 -17.27 -19.00
C ASP A 80 13.53 -17.39 -19.07
N LEU A 81 12.81 -16.29 -18.89
CA LEU A 81 11.35 -16.25 -19.01
C LEU A 81 10.85 -16.47 -20.45
N VAL A 82 11.65 -16.17 -21.48
CA VAL A 82 11.20 -16.24 -22.87
C VAL A 82 11.87 -17.36 -23.70
N ARG A 83 12.99 -17.96 -23.25
CA ARG A 83 13.79 -18.93 -24.01
C ARG A 83 12.99 -20.16 -24.47
N HIS A 84 11.95 -20.56 -23.77
CA HIS A 84 11.09 -21.68 -24.11
C HIS A 84 10.29 -21.44 -25.41
N ARG A 85 10.22 -20.21 -25.91
CA ARG A 85 9.44 -19.82 -27.09
C ARG A 85 10.13 -20.11 -28.42
N ALA A 86 11.44 -20.41 -28.42
CA ALA A 86 12.18 -20.74 -29.61
C ALA A 86 13.22 -21.87 -29.35
N ALA A 87 13.26 -22.90 -30.17
CA ALA A 87 14.22 -24.00 -30.00
C ALA A 87 15.67 -23.50 -30.06
N ARG A 88 15.99 -22.58 -30.97
CA ARG A 88 17.33 -21.98 -31.13
C ARG A 88 17.82 -21.19 -29.91
N ALA A 89 16.94 -20.77 -29.01
CA ALA A 89 17.34 -20.05 -27.80
C ALA A 89 18.34 -20.87 -26.94
N ARG A 90 18.26 -22.19 -26.98
CA ARG A 90 19.13 -23.09 -26.18
C ARG A 90 20.61 -23.02 -26.60
N ASP A 91 20.89 -22.77 -27.87
CA ASP A 91 22.21 -22.79 -28.46
C ASP A 91 22.88 -21.43 -28.59
N LEU A 92 22.23 -20.38 -28.03
CA LEU A 92 22.77 -19.02 -28.07
C LEU A 92 24.00 -18.84 -27.19
N SER A 93 24.96 -18.04 -27.68
CA SER A 93 26.09 -17.60 -26.86
C SER A 93 25.62 -16.77 -25.65
N PRO A 94 26.42 -16.67 -24.57
CA PRO A 94 26.07 -15.84 -23.41
C PRO A 94 25.72 -14.40 -23.80
N THR A 95 26.45 -13.79 -24.73
CA THR A 95 26.22 -12.44 -25.24
C THR A 95 24.87 -12.34 -25.98
N SER A 96 24.56 -13.31 -26.83
CA SER A 96 23.29 -13.36 -27.54
C SER A 96 22.10 -13.58 -26.59
N ARG A 97 22.26 -14.34 -25.50
CA ARG A 97 21.22 -14.52 -24.45
C ARG A 97 20.91 -13.20 -23.79
N LEU A 98 21.93 -12.42 -23.39
CA LEU A 98 21.73 -11.09 -22.81
C LEU A 98 21.04 -10.16 -23.80
N LEU A 99 21.43 -10.17 -25.08
CA LEU A 99 20.79 -9.34 -26.10
C LEU A 99 19.32 -9.72 -26.32
N VAL A 100 18.99 -11.02 -26.31
CA VAL A 100 17.58 -11.47 -26.32
C VAL A 100 16.85 -10.89 -25.11
N GLY A 101 17.40 -11.04 -23.90
CA GLY A 101 16.82 -10.46 -22.68
C GLY A 101 16.59 -8.95 -22.81
N ALA A 102 17.53 -8.20 -23.39
CA ALA A 102 17.40 -6.77 -23.64
C ALA A 102 16.21 -6.45 -24.56
N TYR A 103 16.01 -7.19 -25.64
CA TYR A 103 14.88 -7.02 -26.53
C TYR A 103 13.53 -7.41 -25.94
N PHE A 104 13.51 -8.18 -24.86
CA PHE A 104 12.32 -8.50 -24.07
C PHE A 104 12.23 -7.65 -22.79
N SER A 105 12.90 -6.52 -22.76
CA SER A 105 12.87 -5.56 -21.64
C SER A 105 12.40 -4.20 -22.12
N HIS A 106 11.72 -3.47 -21.22
CA HIS A 106 11.47 -2.05 -21.41
C HIS A 106 11.54 -1.31 -20.07
N GLU A 107 11.87 -0.02 -20.12
CA GLU A 107 11.73 0.85 -18.97
C GLU A 107 10.25 1.19 -18.74
N TYR A 108 9.86 1.24 -17.47
CA TYR A 108 8.54 1.62 -17.02
C TYR A 108 8.68 2.73 -15.98
N ALA A 109 8.11 3.90 -16.26
CA ALA A 109 8.13 5.04 -15.35
C ALA A 109 7.08 4.87 -14.26
N VAL A 110 7.51 4.66 -13.01
CA VAL A 110 6.60 4.42 -11.87
C VAL A 110 5.87 5.68 -11.40
N GLU A 111 6.37 6.86 -11.77
CA GLU A 111 5.78 8.17 -11.46
C GLU A 111 5.42 8.94 -12.76
N ALA A 112 4.98 8.25 -13.82
CA ALA A 112 4.68 8.90 -15.09
C ALA A 112 3.47 9.83 -15.03
N ALA A 113 2.47 9.52 -14.20
CA ALA A 113 1.20 10.23 -14.18
C ALA A 113 0.98 11.06 -12.91
N ALA A 114 1.32 10.51 -11.71
CA ALA A 114 0.99 11.16 -10.46
C ALA A 114 1.87 10.67 -9.29
N LEU A 115 1.92 11.50 -8.25
CA LEU A 115 2.49 11.18 -6.95
C LEU A 115 1.54 11.72 -5.88
N CYS A 116 0.91 10.84 -5.08
CA CYS A 116 -0.19 11.23 -4.21
C CYS A 116 -0.30 10.35 -2.95
N ASN A 117 -1.34 10.59 -2.16
CA ASN A 117 -1.80 9.80 -1.02
C ASN A 117 -0.68 9.40 -0.05
N PRO A 118 0.08 10.39 0.47
CA PRO A 118 1.21 10.13 1.35
C PRO A 118 0.78 9.71 2.75
N SER A 119 1.62 8.89 3.40
CA SER A 119 1.57 8.60 4.83
C SER A 119 2.96 8.79 5.45
N MET A 120 3.05 9.27 6.69
CA MET A 120 4.31 9.60 7.35
C MET A 120 4.46 8.84 8.66
N VAL A 121 5.64 8.23 8.87
CA VAL A 121 6.03 7.60 10.14
C VAL A 121 7.50 7.93 10.46
N ALA A 122 7.90 7.80 11.72
CA ALA A 122 9.32 7.90 12.08
C ALA A 122 10.14 6.86 11.33
N HIS A 123 11.28 7.27 10.77
CA HIS A 123 12.19 6.37 10.06
C HIS A 123 12.88 5.41 11.06
N PRO A 124 13.20 4.15 10.71
CA PRO A 124 13.89 3.24 11.63
C PRO A 124 15.29 3.71 12.04
N ASP A 125 15.99 4.38 11.17
CA ASP A 125 17.30 4.96 11.45
C ASP A 125 17.16 6.42 11.88
N GLN A 126 17.53 6.71 13.14
CA GLN A 126 17.55 8.04 13.74
C GLN A 126 18.97 8.50 14.07
N THR A 127 19.97 7.88 13.48
CA THR A 127 21.39 8.27 13.68
C THR A 127 21.72 9.60 13.03
N GLU A 128 22.76 10.28 13.51
CA GLU A 128 23.28 11.53 12.93
C GLU A 128 22.26 12.69 12.90
N LEU A 129 21.31 12.73 13.85
CA LEU A 129 20.33 13.79 13.98
C LEU A 129 20.74 14.77 15.09
N GLY A 130 20.49 16.06 14.86
CA GLY A 130 20.62 17.10 15.87
C GLY A 130 19.47 17.07 16.89
N THR A 131 19.62 17.79 17.98
CA THR A 131 18.60 17.93 19.00
C THR A 131 17.30 18.48 18.42
N GLY A 132 16.16 17.84 18.74
CA GLY A 132 14.84 18.23 18.22
C GLY A 132 14.61 17.83 16.75
N GLN A 133 15.49 17.06 16.12
CA GLN A 133 15.28 16.53 14.79
C GLN A 133 14.65 15.13 14.83
N LEU A 134 13.83 14.84 13.83
CA LEU A 134 13.25 13.54 13.59
C LEU A 134 13.37 13.18 12.11
N ARG A 135 14.02 12.06 11.79
CA ARG A 135 13.98 11.49 10.43
C ARG A 135 12.67 10.74 10.24
N VAL A 136 12.00 10.99 9.12
CA VAL A 136 10.71 10.40 8.78
C VAL A 136 10.77 9.66 7.46
N ALA A 137 10.01 8.58 7.37
CA ALA A 137 9.68 7.87 6.15
C ALA A 137 8.31 8.33 5.66
N VAL A 138 8.23 8.76 4.41
CA VAL A 138 6.99 9.15 3.74
C VAL A 138 6.69 8.12 2.67
N SER A 139 5.63 7.33 2.85
CA SER A 139 5.14 6.45 1.79
C SER A 139 4.32 7.25 0.78
N LEU A 140 4.38 6.85 -0.48
CA LEU A 140 3.83 7.58 -1.62
C LEU A 140 3.12 6.60 -2.53
N ARG A 141 1.92 6.93 -3.00
CA ARG A 141 1.32 6.26 -4.14
C ARG A 141 1.94 6.84 -5.41
N GLN A 142 2.66 6.02 -6.13
CA GLN A 142 3.25 6.32 -7.42
C GLN A 142 2.31 5.80 -8.50
N VAL A 143 1.87 6.64 -9.43
CA VAL A 143 1.02 6.24 -10.56
C VAL A 143 1.85 6.28 -11.83
N GLY A 144 2.09 5.11 -12.40
CA GLY A 144 2.91 4.95 -13.60
C GLY A 144 2.11 4.84 -14.88
N GLU A 145 2.76 4.33 -15.93
CA GLU A 145 2.14 4.05 -17.22
C GLU A 145 0.93 3.13 -17.08
N GLY A 146 -0.13 3.37 -17.85
CA GLY A 146 -1.36 2.58 -17.80
C GLY A 146 -2.09 2.68 -16.45
N HIS A 147 -1.79 3.71 -15.64
CA HIS A 147 -2.38 3.95 -14.33
C HIS A 147 -2.14 2.85 -13.28
N VAL A 148 -1.11 2.02 -13.46
CA VAL A 148 -0.74 1.03 -12.46
C VAL A 148 -0.07 1.74 -11.28
N SER A 149 -0.62 1.54 -10.08
CA SER A 149 -0.09 2.14 -8.86
C SER A 149 0.92 1.23 -8.17
N SER A 150 1.96 1.83 -7.59
CA SER A 150 2.94 1.19 -6.69
C SER A 150 3.14 2.02 -5.45
N ILE A 151 3.75 1.43 -4.41
CA ILE A 151 4.11 2.14 -3.19
C ILE A 151 5.61 2.43 -3.23
N GLY A 152 5.95 3.72 -3.30
CA GLY A 152 7.31 4.20 -3.13
C GLY A 152 7.50 4.95 -1.83
N PHE A 153 8.70 5.48 -1.63
CA PHE A 153 9.05 6.18 -0.41
C PHE A 153 9.89 7.44 -0.68
N ALA A 154 9.82 8.37 0.27
CA ALA A 154 10.76 9.46 0.43
C ALA A 154 11.26 9.47 1.88
N THR A 155 12.42 10.08 2.12
CA THR A 155 12.97 10.33 3.45
C THR A 155 13.02 11.83 3.64
N ALA A 156 12.62 12.30 4.82
CA ALA A 156 12.76 13.70 5.20
C ALA A 156 13.24 13.83 6.65
N VAL A 157 13.74 15.00 7.00
CA VAL A 157 14.10 15.37 8.37
C VAL A 157 13.24 16.56 8.79
N ILE A 158 12.49 16.37 9.85
CA ILE A 158 11.78 17.41 10.58
C ILE A 158 12.77 18.02 11.59
N GLY A 159 12.84 19.33 11.65
CA GLY A 159 13.70 20.06 12.59
C GLY A 159 12.95 21.10 13.40
N PRO A 160 13.63 21.73 14.38
CA PRO A 160 13.06 22.81 15.19
C PRO A 160 12.50 23.94 14.33
N GLY A 161 11.46 24.64 14.83
CA GLY A 161 10.89 25.78 14.12
C GLY A 161 10.11 25.39 12.85
N ARG A 162 9.58 24.19 12.79
CA ARG A 162 8.80 23.64 11.65
C ARG A 162 9.63 23.48 10.36
N GLN A 163 10.92 23.28 10.49
CA GLN A 163 11.78 23.00 9.33
C GLN A 163 11.50 21.61 8.78
N LEU A 164 11.47 21.48 7.45
CA LEU A 164 11.36 20.20 6.75
C LEU A 164 12.39 20.17 5.62
N THR A 165 13.25 19.18 5.65
CA THR A 165 14.23 18.93 4.59
C THR A 165 13.98 17.56 4.00
N VAL A 166 13.63 17.48 2.71
CA VAL A 166 13.45 16.22 2.00
C VAL A 166 14.78 15.81 1.39
N ALA A 167 15.15 14.55 1.59
CA ALA A 167 16.35 13.98 0.97
C ALA A 167 16.19 13.86 -0.55
N ASP A 168 17.31 13.93 -1.25
CA ASP A 168 17.33 13.66 -2.69
C ASP A 168 16.77 12.26 -2.97
N ARG A 169 15.96 12.15 -4.02
CA ARG A 169 15.29 10.91 -4.47
C ARG A 169 15.97 10.30 -5.70
N SER A 170 17.16 10.75 -6.04
CA SER A 170 17.91 10.27 -7.20
C SER A 170 18.42 8.83 -7.02
N GLY A 171 18.92 8.27 -8.12
CA GLY A 171 19.53 6.94 -8.17
C GLY A 171 18.61 5.83 -8.65
N PRO A 172 19.20 4.68 -9.01
CA PRO A 172 18.48 3.55 -9.57
C PRO A 172 17.47 2.95 -8.58
N LEU A 173 16.26 2.66 -9.07
CA LEU A 173 15.24 2.00 -8.28
C LEU A 173 15.52 0.51 -8.08
N ALA A 174 15.01 -0.02 -6.98
CA ALA A 174 14.97 -1.44 -6.68
C ALA A 174 13.51 -1.87 -6.52
N VAL A 175 13.10 -2.90 -7.25
CA VAL A 175 11.85 -3.61 -7.02
C VAL A 175 12.11 -4.70 -5.99
N GLY A 176 11.21 -4.83 -5.01
CA GLY A 176 11.32 -5.86 -3.99
C GLY A 176 11.29 -7.26 -4.61
N GLN A 177 12.24 -8.10 -4.20
CA GLN A 177 12.30 -9.49 -4.63
C GLN A 177 11.49 -10.37 -3.70
N ARG A 178 10.72 -11.32 -4.25
CA ARG A 178 10.01 -12.32 -3.45
C ARG A 178 11.00 -13.15 -2.63
N VAL A 179 10.71 -13.27 -1.34
CA VAL A 179 11.48 -14.09 -0.40
C VAL A 179 10.54 -15.06 0.31
N GLY A 180 11.11 -16.10 0.92
CA GLY A 180 10.33 -17.05 1.68
C GLY A 180 9.50 -16.35 2.77
N VAL A 181 8.26 -16.76 2.92
CA VAL A 181 7.33 -16.32 3.97
C VAL A 181 6.91 -17.50 4.81
N ARG A 182 6.65 -17.29 6.09
CA ARG A 182 5.94 -18.26 6.91
C ARG A 182 4.46 -17.93 6.88
N HIS A 183 3.70 -18.87 6.33
CA HIS A 183 2.25 -18.79 6.31
C HIS A 183 1.68 -19.17 7.67
N ARG A 184 0.55 -18.59 8.00
CA ARG A 184 -0.23 -18.88 9.20
C ARG A 184 -1.48 -19.67 8.81
N ARG A 185 -1.70 -20.81 9.48
CA ARG A 185 -2.86 -21.66 9.22
C ARG A 185 -4.19 -20.94 9.48
N ASP A 186 -4.28 -20.11 10.51
CA ASP A 186 -5.48 -19.34 10.84
C ASP A 186 -5.87 -18.34 9.72
N LEU A 187 -4.91 -17.71 9.04
CA LEU A 187 -5.18 -16.86 7.88
C LEU A 187 -5.67 -17.65 6.66
N LEU A 188 -5.19 -18.88 6.49
CA LEU A 188 -5.70 -19.78 5.46
C LEU A 188 -7.14 -20.19 5.77
N VAL A 189 -7.45 -20.57 7.03
CA VAL A 189 -8.82 -20.88 7.50
C VAL A 189 -9.75 -19.71 7.22
N ALA A 190 -9.39 -18.49 7.67
CA ALA A 190 -10.21 -17.30 7.46
C ALA A 190 -10.46 -17.03 5.96
N GLY A 191 -9.47 -17.29 5.11
CA GLY A 191 -9.59 -17.11 3.66
C GLY A 191 -10.52 -18.13 3.02
N LEU A 192 -10.43 -19.39 3.39
CA LEU A 192 -11.31 -20.45 2.87
C LEU A 192 -12.76 -20.27 3.32
N ALA A 193 -12.98 -19.85 4.56
CA ALA A 193 -14.32 -19.55 5.08
C ALA A 193 -15.00 -18.37 4.35
N GLU A 194 -14.22 -17.39 3.91
CA GLU A 194 -14.76 -16.23 3.17
C GLU A 194 -15.16 -16.57 1.73
N GLU A 195 -14.54 -17.61 1.15
CA GLU A 195 -14.80 -18.12 -0.20
C GLU A 195 -15.76 -19.34 -0.20
N ASP A 196 -16.45 -19.60 0.91
CA ASP A 196 -17.34 -20.77 1.08
C ASP A 196 -16.65 -22.12 0.70
N CYS A 197 -15.35 -22.23 0.96
CA CYS A 197 -14.52 -23.38 0.62
C CYS A 197 -14.20 -24.24 1.86
N ASP A 198 -15.17 -24.41 2.75
CA ASP A 198 -15.08 -25.26 3.94
C ASP A 198 -15.66 -26.64 3.64
N ASN A 199 -14.79 -27.56 3.18
CA ASN A 199 -15.17 -28.91 2.82
C ASN A 199 -14.14 -29.93 3.30
N GLU A 200 -14.39 -31.22 3.10
CA GLU A 200 -13.56 -32.32 3.59
C GLU A 200 -12.11 -32.23 3.08
N VAL A 201 -11.87 -31.77 1.85
CA VAL A 201 -10.51 -31.59 1.31
C VAL A 201 -9.79 -30.45 2.04
N ALA A 202 -10.46 -29.32 2.21
CA ALA A 202 -9.91 -28.19 2.98
C ALA A 202 -9.63 -28.59 4.42
N ALA A 203 -10.57 -29.25 5.11
CA ALA A 203 -10.41 -29.74 6.48
C ALA A 203 -9.21 -30.70 6.60
N THR A 204 -9.03 -31.64 5.68
CA THR A 204 -7.89 -32.57 5.67
C THR A 204 -6.56 -31.85 5.52
N VAL A 205 -6.48 -30.83 4.65
CA VAL A 205 -5.26 -30.01 4.48
C VAL A 205 -4.97 -29.21 5.75
N LEU A 206 -5.98 -28.56 6.32
CA LEU A 206 -5.83 -27.74 7.51
C LEU A 206 -5.41 -28.57 8.76
N ASP A 207 -5.91 -29.78 8.89
CA ASP A 207 -5.50 -30.70 9.96
C ASP A 207 -4.03 -31.15 9.84
N ALA A 208 -3.58 -31.37 8.61
CA ALA A 208 -2.20 -31.77 8.32
C ALA A 208 -1.17 -30.63 8.40
N LEU A 209 -1.61 -29.37 8.34
CA LEU A 209 -0.71 -28.21 8.39
C LEU A 209 -0.39 -27.78 9.83
N PRO A 210 0.89 -27.52 10.17
CA PRO A 210 1.23 -26.88 11.43
C PRO A 210 0.69 -25.44 11.50
N GLU A 211 0.70 -24.82 12.67
CA GLU A 211 0.24 -23.44 12.87
C GLU A 211 1.01 -22.44 11.99
N LEU A 212 2.33 -22.64 11.89
CA LEU A 212 3.22 -21.89 10.99
C LEU A 212 3.89 -22.85 10.01
N TYR A 213 3.78 -22.59 8.72
CA TYR A 213 4.33 -23.44 7.67
C TYR A 213 4.93 -22.61 6.51
N ASP A 214 5.76 -23.25 5.71
CA ASP A 214 6.31 -22.71 4.47
C ASP A 214 5.64 -23.33 3.24
N GLU A 215 5.92 -22.77 2.08
CA GLU A 215 5.38 -23.24 0.79
C GLU A 215 5.72 -24.72 0.52
N ALA A 216 6.94 -25.15 0.88
CA ALA A 216 7.35 -26.54 0.68
C ALA A 216 6.53 -27.53 1.54
N THR A 217 6.20 -27.15 2.76
CA THR A 217 5.32 -27.90 3.65
C THR A 217 3.90 -27.94 3.10
N PHE A 218 3.39 -26.80 2.62
CA PHE A 218 2.06 -26.70 2.03
C PHE A 218 1.93 -27.63 0.80
N GLU A 219 2.83 -27.52 -0.17
CA GLU A 219 2.78 -28.36 -1.38
C GLU A 219 2.98 -29.84 -1.06
N ARG A 220 3.77 -30.18 -0.03
CA ARG A 220 3.92 -31.58 0.43
C ARG A 220 2.62 -32.12 1.01
N VAL A 221 1.88 -31.34 1.77
CA VAL A 221 0.55 -31.74 2.28
C VAL A 221 -0.41 -31.97 1.13
N LEU A 222 -0.47 -31.04 0.16
CA LEU A 222 -1.33 -31.20 -1.02
C LEU A 222 -0.98 -32.45 -1.85
N ALA A 223 0.31 -32.75 -2.03
CA ALA A 223 0.77 -33.91 -2.79
C ALA A 223 0.46 -35.26 -2.13
N ASN A 224 0.25 -35.28 -0.81
CA ASN A 224 -0.06 -36.49 -0.03
C ASN A 224 -1.56 -36.68 0.23
N LEU A 225 -2.44 -35.89 -0.38
CA LEU A 225 -3.89 -36.05 -0.23
C LEU A 225 -4.34 -37.38 -0.84
N PRO A 226 -5.27 -38.09 -0.17
CA PRO A 226 -5.85 -39.32 -0.68
C PRO A 226 -6.51 -39.12 -2.06
N PRO A 227 -6.23 -40.01 -3.05
CA PRO A 227 -6.77 -39.88 -4.42
C PRO A 227 -8.31 -39.92 -4.49
N ASP A 228 -8.97 -40.58 -3.56
CA ASP A 228 -10.42 -40.65 -3.45
C ASP A 228 -11.05 -39.30 -3.06
N LEU A 229 -10.38 -38.50 -2.24
CA LEU A 229 -10.80 -37.12 -1.94
C LEU A 229 -10.70 -36.22 -3.18
N LEU A 230 -9.65 -36.38 -3.99
CA LEU A 230 -9.40 -35.57 -5.18
C LEU A 230 -10.33 -35.92 -6.35
N SER A 231 -10.84 -37.16 -6.37
CA SER A 231 -11.76 -37.63 -7.42
C SER A 231 -13.19 -37.09 -7.26
N ARG A 232 -13.53 -36.50 -6.12
CA ARG A 232 -14.85 -35.89 -5.89
C ARG A 232 -15.01 -34.61 -6.72
N SER A 233 -16.24 -34.27 -7.07
CA SER A 233 -16.56 -33.14 -7.96
C SER A 233 -16.00 -31.78 -7.51
N THR A 234 -15.77 -31.60 -6.20
CA THR A 234 -15.23 -30.37 -5.60
C THR A 234 -13.70 -30.41 -5.40
N GLY A 235 -13.05 -31.58 -5.52
CA GLY A 235 -11.67 -31.78 -5.10
C GLY A 235 -10.66 -30.87 -5.81
N LEU A 236 -10.70 -30.83 -7.14
CA LEU A 236 -9.78 -30.01 -7.94
C LEU A 236 -10.02 -28.51 -7.74
N GLY A 237 -11.29 -28.09 -7.65
CA GLY A 237 -11.63 -26.68 -7.38
C GLY A 237 -11.14 -26.22 -6.00
N THR A 238 -11.24 -27.10 -5.00
CA THR A 238 -10.73 -26.82 -3.64
C THR A 238 -9.21 -26.69 -3.62
N LEU A 239 -8.47 -27.54 -4.35
CA LEU A 239 -7.01 -27.40 -4.45
C LEU A 239 -6.59 -26.07 -5.08
N GLU A 240 -7.27 -25.67 -6.14
CA GLU A 240 -6.99 -24.38 -6.78
C GLU A 240 -7.27 -23.22 -5.82
N GLN A 241 -8.37 -23.29 -5.09
CA GLN A 241 -8.72 -22.27 -4.08
C GLN A 241 -7.73 -22.25 -2.91
N LEU A 242 -7.31 -23.41 -2.39
CA LEU A 242 -6.27 -23.52 -1.39
C LEU A 242 -4.97 -22.83 -1.83
N ARG A 243 -4.49 -23.13 -3.04
CA ARG A 243 -3.29 -22.50 -3.60
C ARG A 243 -3.46 -21.00 -3.80
N ARG A 244 -4.61 -20.56 -4.30
CA ARG A 244 -4.91 -19.12 -4.48
C ARG A 244 -4.91 -18.38 -3.15
N THR A 245 -5.56 -18.92 -2.14
CA THR A 245 -5.64 -18.32 -0.80
C THR A 245 -4.26 -18.28 -0.14
N ASN A 246 -3.48 -19.38 -0.22
CA ASN A 246 -2.12 -19.44 0.30
C ASN A 246 -1.21 -18.42 -0.37
N ALA A 247 -1.22 -18.35 -1.71
CA ALA A 247 -0.42 -17.40 -2.49
C ALA A 247 -0.81 -15.92 -2.26
N GLY A 248 -1.95 -15.69 -1.64
CA GLY A 248 -2.38 -14.36 -1.20
C GLY A 248 -1.44 -13.76 -0.16
N SER A 249 -0.77 -14.56 0.66
CA SER A 249 0.24 -14.09 1.61
C SER A 249 1.63 -14.24 1.02
N TYR A 250 2.45 -13.18 1.07
CA TYR A 250 3.80 -13.21 0.51
C TYR A 250 4.73 -12.24 1.24
N ALA A 251 6.03 -12.41 1.06
CA ALA A 251 7.03 -11.46 1.51
C ALA A 251 7.92 -10.98 0.36
N THR A 252 8.37 -9.75 0.48
CA THR A 252 9.34 -9.14 -0.43
C THR A 252 10.45 -8.48 0.36
N ALA A 253 11.66 -8.49 -0.17
CA ALA A 253 12.82 -7.85 0.46
C ALA A 253 13.64 -7.07 -0.56
N PHE A 254 14.33 -6.06 -0.06
CA PHE A 254 15.23 -5.21 -0.82
C PHE A 254 16.68 -5.48 -0.41
N PRO A 255 17.65 -5.29 -1.32
CA PRO A 255 19.06 -5.35 -1.00
C PRO A 255 19.45 -4.38 0.11
N THR A 256 20.45 -4.74 0.92
CA THR A 256 20.90 -3.95 2.08
C THR A 256 21.45 -2.58 1.71
N ASP A 257 22.00 -2.46 0.52
CA ASP A 257 22.62 -1.26 -0.04
C ASP A 257 21.60 -0.33 -0.76
N THR A 258 20.31 -0.53 -0.54
CA THR A 258 19.24 0.36 -1.06
C THR A 258 18.83 1.39 -0.03
N ALA A 259 18.87 2.67 -0.40
CA ALA A 259 18.21 3.71 0.36
C ALA A 259 16.67 3.56 0.27
N LEU A 260 15.95 4.06 1.28
CA LEU A 260 14.48 3.91 1.33
C LEU A 260 13.78 4.48 0.09
N HIS A 261 14.21 5.66 -0.40
CA HIS A 261 13.62 6.31 -1.58
C HIS A 261 13.83 5.53 -2.90
N GLN A 262 14.76 4.57 -2.92
CA GLN A 262 14.99 3.71 -4.08
C GLN A 262 14.07 2.49 -4.11
N ARG A 263 13.40 2.17 -3.01
CA ARG A 263 12.55 0.97 -2.87
C ARG A 263 11.18 1.20 -3.45
N VAL A 264 10.74 0.26 -4.28
CA VAL A 264 9.40 0.24 -4.88
C VAL A 264 8.73 -1.09 -4.55
N LEU A 265 7.64 -1.04 -3.78
CA LEU A 265 6.74 -2.17 -3.61
C LEU A 265 5.86 -2.23 -4.85
N TRP A 266 6.10 -3.25 -5.65
CA TRP A 266 5.45 -3.46 -6.95
C TRP A 266 4.39 -4.55 -6.85
N PRO A 267 3.25 -4.45 -7.57
CA PRO A 267 2.24 -5.48 -7.63
C PRO A 267 2.81 -6.88 -7.87
N ALA A 268 2.44 -7.84 -7.02
CA ALA A 268 3.02 -9.18 -7.02
C ALA A 268 1.99 -10.32 -7.01
N THR A 269 0.68 -9.99 -6.87
CA THR A 269 -0.43 -10.95 -6.87
C THR A 269 -1.50 -10.54 -7.88
N PRO A 270 -2.37 -11.46 -8.34
CA PRO A 270 -3.48 -11.10 -9.23
C PRO A 270 -4.39 -10.00 -8.68
N ALA A 271 -4.64 -9.98 -7.36
CA ALA A 271 -5.43 -8.94 -6.72
C ALA A 271 -4.81 -7.54 -6.78
N GLU A 272 -3.52 -7.44 -7.08
CA GLU A 272 -2.75 -6.20 -7.19
C GLU A 272 -2.42 -5.83 -8.65
N SER A 273 -2.89 -6.61 -9.63
CA SER A 273 -2.43 -6.52 -11.04
C SER A 273 -2.57 -5.11 -11.64
N ASN A 274 -3.47 -4.28 -11.11
CA ASN A 274 -3.68 -2.90 -11.55
C ASN A 274 -3.21 -1.87 -10.50
N GLY A 275 -2.70 -2.32 -9.35
CA GLY A 275 -2.03 -1.44 -8.41
C GLY A 275 -2.11 -1.80 -6.94
N MET A 276 -1.18 -1.20 -6.22
CA MET A 276 -1.12 -1.09 -4.76
C MET A 276 -1.34 0.39 -4.42
N GLU A 277 -2.42 0.70 -3.69
CA GLU A 277 -2.88 2.07 -3.49
C GLU A 277 -2.95 2.45 -2.01
N ASP A 278 -2.73 3.73 -1.70
CA ASP A 278 -3.15 4.40 -0.47
C ASP A 278 -2.63 3.73 0.82
N ALA A 279 -1.34 3.44 0.87
CA ALA A 279 -0.73 2.80 2.04
C ALA A 279 -0.80 3.71 3.29
N ARG A 280 -1.41 3.18 4.37
CA ARG A 280 -1.59 3.86 5.66
C ARG A 280 -0.66 3.24 6.67
N PHE A 281 0.55 3.79 6.76
CA PHE A 281 1.56 3.33 7.69
C PHE A 281 1.29 3.83 9.10
N VAL A 282 1.58 2.95 10.07
CA VAL A 282 1.61 3.26 11.49
C VAL A 282 2.78 2.52 12.14
N ARG A 283 3.44 3.15 13.10
CA ARG A 283 4.40 2.50 13.99
C ARG A 283 3.61 1.86 15.13
N PHE A 284 3.36 0.57 15.01
CA PHE A 284 2.65 -0.21 16.02
C PHE A 284 3.63 -0.60 17.13
N VAL A 285 3.19 -0.46 18.37
CA VAL A 285 4.01 -0.81 19.55
C VAL A 285 3.27 -1.88 20.34
N ASP A 286 3.94 -3.00 20.57
CA ASP A 286 3.53 -4.07 21.47
C ASP A 286 4.70 -4.50 22.37
N ASP A 287 4.50 -5.56 23.15
CA ASP A 287 5.51 -6.06 24.10
C ASP A 287 6.81 -6.54 23.42
N SER A 288 6.77 -6.86 22.13
CA SER A 288 7.95 -7.26 21.34
C SER A 288 8.74 -6.06 20.78
N GLY A 289 8.20 -4.86 20.95
CA GLY A 289 8.77 -3.61 20.49
C GLY A 289 8.05 -3.01 19.26
N PRO A 290 8.58 -1.94 18.69
CA PRO A 290 7.93 -1.23 17.59
C PRO A 290 8.10 -2.00 16.27
N VAL A 291 7.00 -2.06 15.50
CA VAL A 291 6.95 -2.61 14.15
C VAL A 291 6.14 -1.68 13.24
N TYR A 292 6.53 -1.56 11.98
CA TYR A 292 5.72 -0.84 11.00
C TYR A 292 4.60 -1.75 10.53
N ARG A 293 3.38 -1.30 10.70
CA ARG A 293 2.20 -1.91 10.10
C ARG A 293 1.59 -0.92 9.11
N ALA A 294 1.05 -1.43 8.04
CA ALA A 294 0.25 -0.62 7.12
C ALA A 294 -0.92 -1.42 6.58
N THR A 295 -1.92 -0.71 6.13
CA THR A 295 -2.94 -1.25 5.25
C THR A 295 -2.84 -0.58 3.90
N TYR A 296 -3.16 -1.28 2.83
CA TYR A 296 -3.24 -0.71 1.50
C TYR A 296 -4.37 -1.36 0.71
N THR A 297 -4.79 -0.71 -0.35
CA THR A 297 -5.79 -1.22 -1.28
C THR A 297 -5.08 -1.89 -2.45
N ALA A 298 -5.33 -3.19 -2.65
CA ALA A 298 -5.00 -3.92 -3.86
C ALA A 298 -6.12 -3.73 -4.88
N TYR A 299 -5.78 -3.47 -6.12
CA TYR A 299 -6.73 -3.28 -7.22
C TYR A 299 -6.35 -4.16 -8.42
N ASP A 300 -7.30 -4.93 -8.94
CA ASP A 300 -7.11 -5.84 -10.07
C ASP A 300 -7.68 -5.31 -11.40
N GLY A 301 -8.14 -4.05 -11.42
CA GLY A 301 -8.82 -3.43 -12.54
C GLY A 301 -10.34 -3.54 -12.50
N ARG A 302 -10.91 -4.33 -11.58
CA ARG A 302 -12.36 -4.54 -11.38
C ARG A 302 -12.77 -4.45 -9.93
N SER A 303 -12.02 -5.11 -9.07
CA SER A 303 -12.31 -5.27 -7.65
C SER A 303 -11.19 -4.70 -6.80
N ILE A 304 -11.54 -4.24 -5.62
CA ILE A 304 -10.59 -3.81 -4.59
C ILE A 304 -10.56 -4.85 -3.47
N ALA A 305 -9.38 -5.04 -2.88
CA ALA A 305 -9.18 -5.84 -1.68
C ALA A 305 -8.27 -5.11 -0.71
N THR A 306 -8.63 -5.11 0.57
CA THR A 306 -7.76 -4.55 1.60
C THR A 306 -6.71 -5.56 2.01
N ARG A 307 -5.49 -5.11 2.15
CA ARG A 307 -4.34 -5.92 2.56
C ARG A 307 -3.59 -5.26 3.70
N ALA A 308 -3.02 -6.09 4.56
CA ALA A 308 -2.07 -5.66 5.58
C ALA A 308 -0.64 -5.84 5.09
N LEU A 309 0.25 -4.98 5.59
CA LEU A 309 1.68 -5.00 5.38
C LEU A 309 2.37 -4.85 6.73
N VAL A 310 3.41 -5.65 6.97
CA VAL A 310 4.23 -5.60 8.20
C VAL A 310 5.70 -5.53 7.82
N SER A 311 6.47 -4.70 8.54
CA SER A 311 7.92 -4.58 8.37
C SER A 311 8.57 -4.11 9.67
N SER A 312 9.71 -4.68 10.04
CA SER A 312 10.51 -4.20 11.18
C SER A 312 11.49 -3.08 10.80
N ASP A 313 11.88 -3.00 9.52
CA ASP A 313 13.02 -2.20 9.04
C ASP A 313 12.76 -1.42 7.74
N LEU A 314 11.53 -1.45 7.24
CA LEU A 314 11.14 -0.91 5.93
C LEU A 314 11.98 -1.46 4.76
N ARG A 315 12.60 -2.65 4.93
CA ARG A 315 13.38 -3.35 3.91
C ARG A 315 12.82 -4.73 3.57
N ARG A 316 12.36 -5.47 4.56
CA ARG A 316 11.58 -6.69 4.37
C ARG A 316 10.13 -6.40 4.72
N PHE A 317 9.23 -6.74 3.84
CA PHE A 317 7.80 -6.52 3.98
C PHE A 317 7.05 -7.84 3.84
N GLU A 318 6.10 -8.07 4.72
CA GLU A 318 5.18 -9.21 4.65
C GLU A 318 3.78 -8.67 4.37
N MET A 319 3.13 -9.20 3.33
CA MET A 319 1.82 -8.80 2.87
C MET A 319 0.83 -9.93 3.07
N THR A 320 -0.32 -9.61 3.67
CA THR A 320 -1.38 -10.56 3.93
C THR A 320 -2.74 -9.97 3.56
N PRO A 321 -3.70 -10.76 3.05
CA PRO A 321 -5.07 -10.31 2.88
C PRO A 321 -5.69 -9.98 4.24
N MET A 322 -6.47 -8.91 4.32
CA MET A 322 -7.35 -8.65 5.45
C MET A 322 -8.74 -9.23 5.16
N ARG A 323 -9.38 -9.80 6.19
CA ARG A 323 -10.60 -10.58 6.06
C ARG A 323 -11.71 -10.08 6.99
N GLY A 324 -12.94 -10.41 6.62
CA GLY A 324 -14.13 -10.08 7.41
C GLY A 324 -14.87 -8.81 6.98
N PRO A 325 -16.07 -8.58 7.53
CA PRO A 325 -16.92 -7.47 7.10
C PRO A 325 -16.33 -6.08 7.37
N GLY A 326 -15.49 -5.92 8.41
CA GLY A 326 -14.76 -4.68 8.68
C GLY A 326 -13.62 -4.40 7.71
N ALA A 327 -13.14 -5.44 6.99
CA ALA A 327 -12.09 -5.31 5.99
C ALA A 327 -12.62 -5.00 4.57
N ARG A 328 -13.92 -4.84 4.40
CA ARG A 328 -14.53 -4.49 3.12
C ARG A 328 -14.21 -3.06 2.74
N ASN A 329 -14.20 -2.81 1.41
CA ASN A 329 -13.88 -1.50 0.83
C ASN A 329 -12.42 -1.10 1.11
N LYS A 330 -12.09 0.19 1.02
CA LYS A 330 -10.77 0.77 1.23
C LYS A 330 -10.77 1.74 2.41
N GLY A 331 -9.59 2.15 2.86
CA GLY A 331 -9.46 3.20 3.88
C GLY A 331 -9.30 2.69 5.30
N ILE A 332 -9.05 1.39 5.51
CA ILE A 332 -8.77 0.87 6.85
C ILE A 332 -7.49 1.49 7.40
N ALA A 333 -7.52 1.88 8.69
CA ALA A 333 -6.36 2.43 9.39
C ALA A 333 -6.27 1.86 10.80
N LEU A 334 -5.14 1.20 11.09
CA LEU A 334 -4.91 0.51 12.35
C LEU A 334 -4.61 1.51 13.47
N PHE A 335 -5.03 1.21 14.69
CA PHE A 335 -4.54 1.91 15.88
C PHE A 335 -3.06 1.58 16.11
N PRO A 336 -2.26 2.50 16.70
CA PRO A 336 -0.83 2.31 16.89
C PRO A 336 -0.47 1.30 18.00
N ARG A 337 -1.44 0.86 18.77
CA ARG A 337 -1.35 -0.19 19.80
C ARG A 337 -2.71 -0.83 20.06
N THR A 338 -2.73 -1.87 20.86
CA THR A 338 -3.99 -2.43 21.39
C THR A 338 -4.64 -1.46 22.38
N VAL A 339 -5.97 -1.44 22.39
CA VAL A 339 -6.78 -0.67 23.33
C VAL A 339 -7.69 -1.62 24.09
N GLY A 340 -7.53 -1.71 25.40
CA GLY A 340 -8.24 -2.70 26.22
C GLY A 340 -7.99 -4.15 25.77
N GLY A 341 -6.78 -4.46 25.33
CA GLY A 341 -6.40 -5.79 24.82
C GLY A 341 -6.91 -6.12 23.41
N ARG A 342 -7.57 -5.20 22.72
CA ARG A 342 -8.16 -5.39 21.40
C ARG A 342 -7.33 -4.71 20.31
N HIS A 343 -7.16 -5.36 19.17
CA HIS A 343 -6.70 -4.73 17.93
C HIS A 343 -7.88 -4.00 17.29
N LEU A 344 -7.74 -2.69 17.11
CA LEU A 344 -8.77 -1.82 16.55
C LEU A 344 -8.31 -1.21 15.23
N ALA A 345 -9.28 -0.90 14.37
CA ALA A 345 -9.06 -0.11 13.16
C ALA A 345 -10.26 0.79 12.87
N LEU A 346 -9.98 1.96 12.30
CA LEU A 346 -10.99 2.75 11.61
C LEU A 346 -11.21 2.15 10.23
N CYS A 347 -12.43 2.17 9.75
CA CYS A 347 -12.78 1.66 8.43
C CYS A 347 -13.91 2.48 7.80
N ARG A 348 -14.16 2.20 6.52
CA ARG A 348 -15.21 2.81 5.72
C ARG A 348 -15.92 1.73 4.90
N ALA A 349 -16.46 0.73 5.59
CA ALA A 349 -17.00 -0.47 4.95
C ALA A 349 -18.19 -0.19 4.02
N ASP A 350 -19.01 0.81 4.34
CA ASP A 350 -20.14 1.28 3.52
C ASP A 350 -19.75 2.29 2.43
N GLY A 351 -18.52 2.82 2.46
CA GLY A 351 -18.03 3.83 1.53
C GLY A 351 -18.43 5.27 1.87
N GLU A 352 -19.26 5.49 2.88
CA GLU A 352 -19.86 6.78 3.22
C GLU A 352 -19.49 7.28 4.62
N THR A 353 -19.43 6.39 5.62
CA THR A 353 -19.24 6.73 7.03
C THR A 353 -17.94 6.19 7.60
N ILE A 354 -17.49 6.74 8.72
CA ILE A 354 -16.38 6.17 9.51
C ILE A 354 -16.97 5.16 10.49
N GLY A 355 -16.46 3.94 10.46
CA GLY A 355 -16.73 2.90 11.43
C GLY A 355 -15.49 2.51 12.23
N LEU A 356 -15.72 1.91 13.39
CA LEU A 356 -14.70 1.27 14.21
C LEU A 356 -14.88 -0.24 14.16
N THR A 357 -13.84 -0.97 13.80
CA THR A 357 -13.84 -2.43 13.74
C THR A 357 -12.79 -3.03 14.65
N THR A 358 -13.02 -4.27 15.07
CA THR A 358 -12.14 -5.04 15.96
C THR A 358 -11.73 -6.34 15.27
N LEU A 359 -10.47 -6.73 15.44
CA LEU A 359 -9.97 -8.02 15.01
C LEU A 359 -10.38 -9.08 16.03
N ASP A 360 -10.99 -10.19 15.60
CA ASP A 360 -11.35 -11.33 16.46
C ASP A 360 -10.23 -12.38 16.57
N SER A 361 -10.50 -13.45 17.31
CA SER A 361 -9.57 -14.59 17.48
C SER A 361 -9.31 -15.36 16.18
N ASP A 362 -10.21 -15.27 15.20
CA ASP A 362 -10.15 -15.97 13.93
C ASP A 362 -9.49 -15.12 12.83
N ASN A 363 -8.82 -14.03 13.22
CA ASN A 363 -8.19 -13.05 12.33
C ASN A 363 -9.16 -12.40 11.31
N ARG A 364 -10.39 -12.18 11.72
CA ARG A 364 -11.41 -11.51 10.93
C ARG A 364 -11.77 -10.17 11.55
N TRP A 365 -11.79 -9.14 10.75
CA TRP A 365 -12.26 -7.82 11.15
C TRP A 365 -13.80 -7.83 11.20
N GLN A 366 -14.32 -7.60 12.39
CA GLN A 366 -15.76 -7.68 12.70
C GLN A 366 -16.56 -6.61 11.96
N ALA A 367 -17.88 -6.78 11.90
CA ALA A 367 -18.77 -5.73 11.40
C ALA A 367 -18.52 -4.43 12.16
N PRO A 368 -18.31 -3.30 11.45
CA PRO A 368 -17.94 -2.06 12.11
C PRO A 368 -19.11 -1.46 12.90
N ALA A 369 -18.80 -0.95 14.09
CA ALA A 369 -19.71 -0.07 14.80
C ALA A 369 -19.67 1.34 14.16
N PRO A 370 -20.80 2.00 13.92
CA PRO A 370 -20.84 3.38 13.43
C PRO A 370 -20.12 4.32 14.39
N LEU A 371 -19.27 5.21 13.85
CA LEU A 371 -18.50 6.17 14.63
C LEU A 371 -18.82 7.62 14.26
N HIS A 372 -18.80 7.94 12.97
CA HIS A 372 -19.08 9.28 12.46
C HIS A 372 -19.69 9.22 11.07
N ALA A 373 -20.74 10.01 10.84
CA ALA A 373 -21.44 10.13 9.56
C ALA A 373 -21.30 11.56 9.02
N PRO A 374 -21.49 11.78 7.71
CA PRO A 374 -21.52 13.12 7.13
C PRO A 374 -22.52 14.04 7.83
N GLY A 375 -22.09 15.23 8.22
CA GLY A 375 -22.92 16.19 8.94
C GLY A 375 -22.74 17.62 8.48
N GLU A 376 -21.51 18.01 8.12
CA GLU A 376 -21.21 19.36 7.69
C GLU A 376 -21.24 19.51 6.16
N SER A 377 -21.48 20.72 5.69
CA SER A 377 -21.65 21.00 4.24
C SER A 377 -20.47 20.60 3.36
N TRP A 378 -19.26 20.52 3.93
CA TRP A 378 -18.05 20.14 3.21
C TRP A 378 -17.82 18.62 3.08
N GLU A 379 -18.64 17.81 3.76
CA GLU A 379 -18.51 16.33 3.79
C GLU A 379 -19.81 15.58 3.45
N LEU A 380 -20.88 16.28 3.02
CA LEU A 380 -22.21 15.70 2.82
C LEU A 380 -22.28 14.53 1.83
N ILE A 381 -21.31 14.38 0.93
CA ILE A 381 -21.25 13.23 0.02
C ILE A 381 -20.75 11.98 0.77
N GLN A 382 -19.69 12.14 1.53
CA GLN A 382 -19.07 11.08 2.34
C GLN A 382 -18.02 11.65 3.29
N VAL A 383 -17.76 10.93 4.36
CA VAL A 383 -16.64 11.16 5.27
C VAL A 383 -15.84 9.86 5.46
N GLY A 384 -14.54 9.97 5.70
CA GLY A 384 -13.68 8.84 5.99
C GLY A 384 -12.45 9.26 6.80
N ASN A 385 -11.74 8.30 7.37
CA ASN A 385 -10.47 8.54 8.03
C ASN A 385 -9.34 8.70 7.00
N CYS A 386 -8.39 9.60 7.24
CA CYS A 386 -7.18 9.75 6.45
C CYS A 386 -6.18 8.63 6.73
N GLY A 387 -5.79 8.46 7.98
CA GLY A 387 -4.80 7.48 8.41
C GLY A 387 -5.11 6.92 9.80
N SER A 388 -4.10 6.34 10.40
CA SER A 388 -4.17 5.81 11.77
C SER A 388 -4.43 6.91 12.77
N PRO A 389 -5.23 6.63 13.82
CA PRO A 389 -5.39 7.53 14.94
C PRO A 389 -4.05 7.86 15.60
N ILE A 390 -3.90 9.09 16.07
CA ILE A 390 -2.71 9.56 16.76
C ILE A 390 -3.05 9.71 18.24
N GLU A 391 -2.29 9.03 19.09
CA GLU A 391 -2.48 9.13 20.54
C GLU A 391 -2.04 10.49 21.07
N THR A 392 -2.90 11.12 21.87
CA THR A 392 -2.63 12.36 22.61
C THR A 392 -3.13 12.21 24.04
N ASP A 393 -2.70 13.08 24.95
CA ASP A 393 -3.20 13.09 26.33
C ASP A 393 -4.72 13.37 26.40
N ALA A 394 -5.29 14.04 25.37
CA ALA A 394 -6.71 14.36 25.30
C ALA A 394 -7.56 13.23 24.69
N GLY A 395 -6.95 12.25 24.03
CA GLY A 395 -7.63 11.16 23.32
C GLY A 395 -6.96 10.82 22.00
N TRP A 396 -7.66 10.03 21.18
CA TRP A 396 -7.21 9.64 19.84
C TRP A 396 -7.58 10.73 18.83
N LEU A 397 -6.59 11.47 18.35
CA LEU A 397 -6.78 12.43 17.27
C LEU A 397 -6.88 11.69 15.94
N VAL A 398 -7.98 11.84 15.22
CA VAL A 398 -8.26 11.25 13.92
C VAL A 398 -8.36 12.36 12.89
N LEU A 399 -7.49 12.34 11.89
CA LEU A 399 -7.68 13.16 10.69
C LEU A 399 -8.76 12.50 9.81
N THR A 400 -9.74 13.28 9.39
CA THR A 400 -10.80 12.85 8.48
C THR A 400 -10.64 13.50 7.12
N HIS A 401 -11.22 12.87 6.10
CA HIS A 401 -11.48 13.53 4.83
C HIS A 401 -12.97 13.57 4.58
N GLY A 402 -13.45 14.67 4.07
CA GLY A 402 -14.83 14.84 3.65
C GLY A 402 -14.90 15.21 2.19
N VAL A 403 -16.01 14.88 1.55
CA VAL A 403 -16.29 15.19 0.15
C VAL A 403 -17.54 16.06 0.06
N GLY A 404 -17.33 17.26 -0.45
CA GLY A 404 -18.38 18.26 -0.61
C GLY A 404 -18.74 18.47 -2.09
N PRO A 405 -19.47 19.59 -2.38
CA PRO A 405 -19.90 19.93 -3.73
C PRO A 405 -18.74 19.93 -4.74
N MET A 406 -19.05 19.55 -5.97
CA MET A 406 -18.05 19.39 -7.06
C MET A 406 -16.93 18.38 -6.74
N ARG A 407 -17.22 17.41 -5.86
CA ARG A 407 -16.27 16.39 -5.41
C ARG A 407 -15.00 17.00 -4.81
N ARG A 408 -15.12 18.14 -4.13
CA ARG A 408 -14.01 18.78 -3.43
C ARG A 408 -13.67 18.00 -2.16
N TYR A 409 -12.46 17.49 -2.09
CA TYR A 409 -11.94 16.77 -0.91
C TYR A 409 -11.22 17.74 0.03
N ALA A 410 -11.53 17.65 1.31
CA ALA A 410 -10.87 18.44 2.35
C ALA A 410 -10.60 17.56 3.59
N ILE A 411 -9.69 17.98 4.43
CA ILE A 411 -9.30 17.31 5.68
C ILE A 411 -9.92 18.03 6.85
N GLY A 412 -10.55 17.26 7.76
CA GLY A 412 -11.04 17.69 9.08
C GLY A 412 -10.39 16.89 10.20
N ALA A 413 -10.95 16.97 11.41
CA ALA A 413 -10.44 16.24 12.57
C ALA A 413 -11.52 15.86 13.57
N LEU A 414 -11.38 14.65 14.15
CA LEU A 414 -12.17 14.15 15.28
C LEU A 414 -11.24 13.81 16.44
N LEU A 415 -11.79 13.83 17.66
CA LEU A 415 -11.14 13.32 18.86
C LEU A 415 -11.99 12.21 19.45
N LEU A 416 -11.40 11.02 19.65
CA LEU A 416 -12.07 9.88 20.28
C LEU A 416 -11.57 9.75 21.72
N ASP A 417 -12.42 9.17 22.58
CA ASP A 417 -12.05 8.84 23.96
C ASP A 417 -10.86 7.88 24.01
N LEU A 418 -9.89 8.15 24.86
CA LEU A 418 -8.64 7.37 24.94
C LEU A 418 -8.86 5.90 25.31
N HIS A 419 -9.83 5.62 26.20
CA HIS A 419 -10.13 4.30 26.75
C HIS A 419 -11.31 3.62 26.06
N ARG A 420 -12.21 4.43 25.48
CA ARG A 420 -13.42 3.99 24.75
C ARG A 420 -13.46 4.64 23.38
N PRO A 421 -12.59 4.20 22.44
CA PRO A 421 -12.46 4.83 21.12
C PRO A 421 -13.70 4.73 20.24
N GLU A 422 -14.71 3.97 20.65
CA GLU A 422 -16.04 3.97 20.06
C GLU A 422 -16.84 5.27 20.34
N ARG A 423 -16.31 6.16 21.18
CA ARG A 423 -16.94 7.43 21.53
C ARG A 423 -16.17 8.61 20.92
N VAL A 424 -16.84 9.38 20.07
CA VAL A 424 -16.36 10.71 19.64
C VAL A 424 -16.60 11.69 20.78
N VAL A 425 -15.54 12.34 21.25
CA VAL A 425 -15.62 13.32 22.36
C VAL A 425 -15.60 14.76 21.86
N ALA A 426 -14.94 15.02 20.72
CA ALA A 426 -14.94 16.33 20.09
C ALA A 426 -14.71 16.23 18.58
N HIS A 427 -15.05 17.29 17.85
CA HIS A 427 -14.76 17.44 16.42
C HIS A 427 -14.33 18.87 16.11
N LEU A 428 -13.53 19.04 15.06
CA LEU A 428 -13.19 20.36 14.55
C LEU A 428 -14.37 20.88 13.71
N PRO A 429 -14.97 22.02 14.03
CA PRO A 429 -15.98 22.64 13.16
C PRO A 429 -15.34 23.08 11.85
N GLY A 430 -15.86 22.59 10.74
CA GLY A 430 -15.36 22.90 9.41
C GLY A 430 -14.05 22.19 9.04
N VAL A 431 -13.31 22.76 8.09
CA VAL A 431 -12.14 22.13 7.48
C VAL A 431 -10.83 22.55 8.15
N LEU A 432 -9.92 21.60 8.34
CA LEU A 432 -8.54 21.83 8.78
C LEU A 432 -7.64 22.22 7.59
N LEU A 433 -7.75 21.51 6.48
CA LEU A 433 -6.99 21.76 5.27
C LEU A 433 -7.87 21.47 4.04
N ALA A 434 -7.93 22.40 3.12
CA ALA A 434 -8.73 22.30 1.91
C ALA A 434 -7.92 22.73 0.69
N PRO A 435 -8.29 22.30 -0.54
CA PRO A 435 -7.68 22.79 -1.76
C PRO A 435 -7.78 24.31 -1.88
N ASP A 436 -6.66 24.95 -2.18
CA ASP A 436 -6.59 26.36 -2.59
C ASP A 436 -6.48 26.48 -4.12
N GLU A 437 -6.20 27.68 -4.64
CA GLU A 437 -6.07 27.91 -6.08
C GLU A 437 -4.90 27.11 -6.70
N ASN A 438 -3.83 26.86 -5.93
CA ASN A 438 -2.68 26.07 -6.39
C ASN A 438 -2.97 24.56 -6.42
N ASP A 439 -3.97 24.10 -5.67
CA ASP A 439 -4.38 22.68 -5.59
C ASP A 439 -5.59 22.37 -6.50
N ARG A 440 -5.96 23.31 -7.38
CA ARG A 440 -7.15 23.19 -8.21
C ARG A 440 -6.96 22.23 -9.38
N ASP A 441 -5.78 22.25 -9.99
CA ASP A 441 -5.48 21.53 -11.22
C ASP A 441 -4.54 20.34 -10.93
N GLY A 442 -4.81 19.21 -11.58
CA GLY A 442 -3.96 18.02 -11.45
C GLY A 442 -4.62 16.77 -12.01
N TYR A 443 -4.14 15.60 -11.60
CA TYR A 443 -4.64 14.30 -12.04
C TYR A 443 -6.11 14.09 -11.60
N VAL A 444 -6.45 14.46 -10.37
CA VAL A 444 -7.84 14.58 -9.88
C VAL A 444 -8.02 15.98 -9.29
N PRO A 445 -8.72 16.90 -9.97
CA PRO A 445 -8.86 18.28 -9.52
C PRO A 445 -9.55 18.43 -8.15
N ASN A 446 -9.19 19.49 -7.42
CA ASN A 446 -9.81 19.91 -6.17
C ASN A 446 -9.71 18.88 -5.03
N VAL A 447 -8.61 18.14 -4.93
CA VAL A 447 -8.38 17.13 -3.90
C VAL A 447 -7.22 17.55 -2.99
N VAL A 448 -7.47 17.52 -1.67
CA VAL A 448 -6.44 17.44 -0.64
C VAL A 448 -6.71 16.18 0.18
N TYR A 449 -5.74 15.26 0.21
CA TYR A 449 -5.92 13.95 0.81
C TYR A 449 -4.63 13.45 1.49
N SER A 450 -4.77 12.77 2.64
CA SER A 450 -3.64 12.17 3.35
C SER A 450 -3.96 10.72 3.74
N CYS A 451 -2.93 9.88 3.82
CA CYS A 451 -3.01 8.51 4.32
C CYS A 451 -2.36 8.34 5.70
N GLY A 452 -1.87 9.39 6.32
CA GLY A 452 -1.31 9.33 7.68
C GLY A 452 -0.40 10.50 8.00
N ALA A 453 -0.41 10.88 9.26
CA ALA A 453 0.34 12.00 9.82
C ALA A 453 1.03 11.56 11.11
N LEU A 454 1.95 12.37 11.63
CA LEU A 454 2.61 12.13 12.90
C LEU A 454 2.74 13.42 13.72
N VAL A 455 2.91 13.29 15.03
CA VAL A 455 3.20 14.40 15.93
C VAL A 455 4.68 14.37 16.31
N HIS A 456 5.32 15.53 16.22
CA HIS A 456 6.68 15.77 16.71
C HIS A 456 6.76 17.15 17.35
N ASP A 457 7.27 17.23 18.58
CA ASP A 457 7.42 18.47 19.36
C ASP A 457 6.13 19.32 19.44
N GLY A 458 4.97 18.66 19.67
CA GLY A 458 3.66 19.33 19.78
C GLY A 458 3.07 19.81 18.44
N GLU A 459 3.74 19.58 17.33
CA GLU A 459 3.28 19.87 15.98
C GLU A 459 2.81 18.59 15.27
N LEU A 460 1.61 18.63 14.72
CA LEU A 460 1.07 17.62 13.83
C LEU A 460 1.59 17.90 12.41
N TRP A 461 2.34 16.97 11.87
CA TRP A 461 2.87 17.01 10.51
C TRP A 461 1.97 16.19 9.58
N VAL A 462 1.37 16.86 8.60
CA VAL A 462 0.42 16.28 7.65
C VAL A 462 1.00 16.33 6.25
N PRO A 463 1.57 15.23 5.74
CA PRO A 463 1.82 15.11 4.31
C PRO A 463 0.48 14.95 3.59
N TYR A 464 0.27 15.62 2.47
CA TYR A 464 -0.98 15.52 1.73
C TYR A 464 -0.76 15.49 0.21
N GLY A 465 -1.58 14.73 -0.50
CA GLY A 465 -1.70 14.81 -1.95
C GLY A 465 -2.51 16.03 -2.34
N ALA A 466 -2.01 16.80 -3.29
CA ALA A 466 -2.68 17.94 -3.90
C ALA A 466 -3.10 17.58 -5.31
N SER A 467 -4.41 17.57 -5.57
CA SER A 467 -5.06 17.21 -6.85
C SER A 467 -4.57 15.87 -7.43
N ASP A 468 -4.22 14.92 -6.54
CA ASP A 468 -3.60 13.63 -6.88
C ASP A 468 -2.38 13.73 -7.83
N ALA A 469 -1.74 14.89 -7.89
CA ALA A 469 -0.65 15.16 -8.82
C ALA A 469 0.71 15.31 -8.13
N ARG A 470 0.73 15.88 -6.93
CA ARG A 470 1.94 16.14 -6.15
C ARG A 470 1.68 16.00 -4.65
N VAL A 471 2.72 15.94 -3.86
CA VAL A 471 2.65 15.86 -2.40
C VAL A 471 3.17 17.13 -1.77
N GLY A 472 2.33 17.78 -0.95
CA GLY A 472 2.69 18.90 -0.08
C GLY A 472 2.75 18.47 1.38
N PHE A 473 3.15 19.40 2.24
CA PHE A 473 3.23 19.22 3.69
C PHE A 473 2.57 20.38 4.39
N ALA A 474 1.91 20.11 5.51
CA ALA A 474 1.35 21.13 6.39
C ALA A 474 1.66 20.79 7.85
N THR A 475 1.73 21.82 8.69
CA THR A 475 1.87 21.68 10.15
C THR A 475 0.69 22.29 10.86
N VAL A 476 0.33 21.70 12.00
CA VAL A 476 -0.75 22.16 12.86
C VAL A 476 -0.29 22.04 14.32
N SER A 477 -0.36 23.11 15.09
CA SER A 477 -0.13 23.00 16.53
C SER A 477 -1.20 22.12 17.18
N VAL A 478 -0.81 21.01 17.82
CA VAL A 478 -1.74 20.09 18.47
C VAL A 478 -2.54 20.79 19.57
N PRO A 479 -1.96 21.60 20.47
CA PRO A 479 -2.73 22.33 21.45
C PRO A 479 -3.74 23.32 20.84
N ALA A 480 -3.37 23.99 19.75
CA ALA A 480 -4.28 24.92 19.06
C ALA A 480 -5.43 24.17 18.37
N LEU A 481 -5.15 23.02 17.76
CA LEU A 481 -6.17 22.16 17.14
C LEU A 481 -7.16 21.66 18.19
N LEU A 482 -6.68 21.09 19.29
CA LEU A 482 -7.52 20.59 20.38
C LEU A 482 -8.38 21.69 21.00
N SER A 483 -7.83 22.89 21.15
CA SER A 483 -8.56 24.07 21.67
C SER A 483 -9.65 24.57 20.71
N ALA A 484 -9.50 24.34 19.42
CA ALA A 484 -10.49 24.73 18.40
C ALA A 484 -11.62 23.70 18.21
N MET A 485 -11.49 22.50 18.78
CA MET A 485 -12.52 21.47 18.72
C MET A 485 -13.69 21.78 19.65
N VAL A 486 -14.90 21.44 19.21
CA VAL A 486 -16.11 21.53 20.01
C VAL A 486 -16.52 20.15 20.51
N GLN A 487 -17.08 20.13 21.74
CA GLN A 487 -17.54 18.87 22.34
C GLN A 487 -18.64 18.24 21.51
N ALA A 488 -18.55 16.93 21.29
CA ALA A 488 -19.64 16.17 20.66
C ALA A 488 -20.83 16.08 21.61
N PRO A 489 -22.10 16.11 21.11
CA PRO A 489 -23.27 15.92 21.94
C PRO A 489 -23.20 14.60 22.72
N SER A 490 -23.54 14.65 24.02
CA SER A 490 -23.60 13.41 24.82
C SER A 490 -24.73 12.52 24.33
N PRO A 491 -24.52 11.18 24.17
CA PRO A 491 -25.58 10.29 23.68
C PRO A 491 -26.87 10.25 24.52
N ALA A 492 -26.87 10.83 25.73
CA ALA A 492 -28.02 10.85 26.63
C ALA A 492 -29.11 11.87 26.26
N THR A 493 -28.91 12.76 25.29
CA THR A 493 -29.89 13.79 24.91
C THR A 493 -30.67 13.48 23.62
N ALA A 494 -30.43 12.33 22.96
CA ALA A 494 -31.07 12.00 21.69
C ALA A 494 -32.35 11.16 21.80
N THR A 495 -32.89 10.88 23.01
CA THR A 495 -34.03 9.99 23.22
C THR A 495 -35.37 10.65 23.57
N ASP A 496 -35.50 12.00 23.61
CA ASP A 496 -36.71 12.63 24.13
C ASP A 496 -37.54 13.48 23.12
N GLU A 497 -37.22 13.45 21.83
CA GLU A 497 -38.03 14.19 20.84
C GLU A 497 -38.95 13.33 19.94
N ARG A 498 -39.20 12.06 20.27
CA ARG A 498 -40.20 11.24 19.57
C ARG A 498 -41.36 10.79 20.47
N GLY A 499 -41.91 11.69 21.22
CA GLY A 499 -43.04 11.42 22.07
C GLY A 499 -43.94 12.61 22.20
N GLY A 500 -44.72 12.95 21.17
CA GLY A 500 -45.73 13.99 21.31
C GLY A 500 -46.31 14.50 20.01
N ALA A 501 -47.06 13.65 19.30
CA ALA A 501 -48.16 14.08 18.44
C ALA A 501 -49.19 12.93 18.39
N GLY A 502 -50.18 13.06 19.26
CA GLY A 502 -51.43 12.31 19.22
C GLY A 502 -52.35 12.78 18.10
#